data_2bab5352759e15c708f502d715ea677a
#
_entry.id   2bab5352759e15c708f502d715ea677a
#
_cell.length_a   1.000
_cell.length_b   1.000
_cell.length_c   1.000
_cell.angle_alpha   90.00
_cell.angle_beta   90.00
_cell.angle_gamma   90.00
#
_symmetry.space_group_name_H-M   'P 1'
#
loop_
_entity.id
_entity.type
_entity.pdbx_description
1 polymer ?
#
loop_
_entity_poly.entity_id
_entity_poly.type
_entity_poly.pdbx_seq_one_letter_code
_entity_poly.pdbx_strand_id
1 'polypeptide(L)'
;MSPEAPAKDHPLASDDPALHPGWELLQFLASVGADEFAVRFMYAGEAGKGACDRLKQRLTFASLGTRTRECTVAYAKESNRRPVEVWRFDPPGREALRDVMPDGVLGSTAWTDAWTEDLCVYRRGELLFGTVTHEQYAFVRLTDAEWSKWEAQAAAARRAT
;
A
#
# COMPACT_ATOMS: atom_id res chain seq x y z
N MET A 1 -20.41 24.68 7.53
CA MET A 1 -19.31 23.68 7.43
C MET A 1 -18.23 24.26 6.53
N SER A 2 -17.04 24.44 7.04
CA SER A 2 -15.90 24.76 6.18
C SER A 2 -15.60 23.56 5.30
N PRO A 3 -15.34 23.71 3.99
CA PRO A 3 -14.91 22.61 3.17
C PRO A 3 -13.62 22.02 3.76
N GLU A 4 -13.57 20.69 3.87
CA GLU A 4 -12.37 20.01 4.31
C GLU A 4 -11.23 20.37 3.36
N ALA A 5 -10.06 20.73 3.91
CA ALA A 5 -8.91 21.07 3.08
C ALA A 5 -8.53 19.88 2.20
N PRO A 6 -8.16 20.12 0.93
CA PRO A 6 -7.81 19.03 0.03
C PRO A 6 -6.60 18.24 0.56
N ALA A 7 -6.63 16.92 0.32
CA ALA A 7 -5.50 16.06 0.62
C ALA A 7 -4.32 16.41 -0.31
N LYS A 8 -3.09 16.27 0.22
CA LYS A 8 -1.84 16.54 -0.48
C LYS A 8 -0.93 15.30 -0.42
N ASP A 9 -0.08 15.16 -1.41
CA ASP A 9 0.96 14.13 -1.41
C ASP A 9 2.08 14.53 -0.44
N HIS A 10 2.36 13.66 0.52
CA HIS A 10 3.49 13.74 1.44
C HIS A 10 4.45 12.61 1.07
N PRO A 11 5.59 12.92 0.43
CA PRO A 11 6.59 11.91 0.12
C PRO A 11 7.22 11.38 1.41
N LEU A 12 7.49 10.08 1.43
CA LEU A 12 8.18 9.40 2.52
C LEU A 12 9.54 8.94 2.01
N ALA A 13 10.60 9.32 2.72
CA ALA A 13 11.95 8.91 2.38
C ALA A 13 12.09 7.38 2.48
N SER A 14 12.92 6.78 1.63
CA SER A 14 13.11 5.33 1.60
C SER A 14 13.64 4.74 2.91
N ASP A 15 14.34 5.54 3.69
CA ASP A 15 14.88 5.21 5.01
C ASP A 15 13.96 5.63 6.17
N ASP A 16 12.75 6.14 5.87
CA ASP A 16 11.79 6.50 6.92
C ASP A 16 11.40 5.25 7.70
N PRO A 17 11.60 5.24 9.06
CA PRO A 17 11.23 4.10 9.89
C PRO A 17 9.78 3.68 9.76
N ALA A 18 8.89 4.60 9.38
CA ALA A 18 7.48 4.33 9.15
C ALA A 18 7.22 3.33 8.01
N LEU A 19 8.18 3.15 7.09
CA LEU A 19 8.09 2.22 5.96
C LEU A 19 8.71 0.84 6.25
N HIS A 20 9.32 0.64 7.42
CA HIS A 20 10.08 -0.55 7.77
C HIS A 20 9.59 -1.21 9.07
N PRO A 21 8.63 -2.15 8.99
CA PRO A 21 7.98 -2.71 7.79
C PRO A 21 6.76 -1.94 7.28
N GLY A 22 6.27 -0.92 7.99
CA GLY A 22 5.17 -0.08 7.56
C GLY A 22 3.78 -0.47 8.09
N TRP A 23 3.69 -1.46 8.98
CA TRP A 23 2.40 -1.94 9.49
C TRP A 23 1.66 -0.92 10.36
N GLU A 24 2.38 -0.10 11.10
CA GLU A 24 1.79 1.00 11.88
C GLU A 24 1.18 2.08 10.97
N LEU A 25 1.86 2.38 9.87
CA LEU A 25 1.32 3.28 8.85
C LEU A 25 0.02 2.72 8.27
N LEU A 26 -0.04 1.44 7.90
CA LEU A 26 -1.27 0.82 7.41
C LEU A 26 -2.39 0.86 8.45
N GLN A 27 -2.08 0.67 9.73
CA GLN A 27 -3.04 0.80 10.82
C GLN A 27 -3.60 2.22 10.90
N PHE A 28 -2.74 3.22 10.78
CA PHE A 28 -3.14 4.62 10.75
C PHE A 28 -4.04 4.91 9.53
N LEU A 29 -3.68 4.42 8.33
CA LEU A 29 -4.49 4.59 7.13
C LEU A 29 -5.88 3.98 7.30
N ALA A 30 -5.99 2.82 7.95
CA ALA A 30 -7.28 2.24 8.30
C ALA A 30 -8.09 3.16 9.23
N SER A 31 -7.44 3.81 10.20
CA SER A 31 -8.10 4.72 11.13
C SER A 31 -8.66 5.99 10.47
N VAL A 32 -8.09 6.40 9.34
CA VAL A 32 -8.58 7.54 8.54
C VAL A 32 -9.47 7.13 7.37
N GLY A 33 -9.92 5.88 7.36
CA GLY A 33 -10.96 5.40 6.45
C GLY A 33 -10.50 4.66 5.21
N ALA A 34 -9.25 4.20 5.16
CA ALA A 34 -8.81 3.29 4.09
C ALA A 34 -9.68 2.03 4.07
N ASP A 35 -10.15 1.64 2.90
CA ASP A 35 -11.15 0.58 2.72
C ASP A 35 -10.78 -0.46 1.66
N GLU A 36 -9.86 -0.13 0.76
CA GLU A 36 -9.41 -1.02 -0.32
C GLU A 36 -7.89 -0.97 -0.47
N PHE A 37 -7.31 -2.03 -1.05
CA PHE A 37 -5.92 -2.02 -1.50
C PHE A 37 -5.74 -2.80 -2.80
N ALA A 38 -4.63 -2.54 -3.49
CA ALA A 38 -4.14 -3.31 -4.63
C ALA A 38 -2.64 -3.55 -4.49
N VAL A 39 -2.16 -4.69 -4.98
CA VAL A 39 -0.73 -5.02 -5.09
C VAL A 39 -0.48 -5.66 -6.45
N ARG A 40 0.74 -5.53 -6.96
CA ARG A 40 1.18 -6.27 -8.15
C ARG A 40 1.80 -7.60 -7.72
N PHE A 41 1.32 -8.67 -8.34
CA PHE A 41 1.91 -9.98 -8.20
C PHE A 41 2.89 -10.23 -9.34
N MET A 42 4.11 -10.57 -8.98
CA MET A 42 5.22 -10.81 -9.91
C MET A 42 5.73 -12.24 -9.76
N TYR A 43 6.24 -12.80 -10.82
CA TYR A 43 6.84 -14.14 -10.80
C TYR A 43 7.92 -14.29 -11.88
N ALA A 44 8.79 -15.26 -11.68
CA ALA A 44 9.85 -15.65 -12.62
C ALA A 44 9.68 -17.09 -13.04
N GLY A 45 9.61 -17.34 -14.36
CA GLY A 45 9.50 -18.66 -14.94
C GLY A 45 8.18 -19.40 -14.65
N GLU A 46 8.03 -20.60 -15.16
CA GLU A 46 6.83 -21.42 -14.97
C GLU A 46 6.62 -21.85 -13.50
N ALA A 47 7.70 -22.16 -12.77
CA ALA A 47 7.63 -22.50 -11.35
C ALA A 47 7.10 -21.31 -10.52
N GLY A 48 7.51 -20.09 -10.88
CA GLY A 48 7.04 -18.87 -10.23
C GLY A 48 5.57 -18.59 -10.45
N LYS A 49 5.01 -18.96 -11.61
CA LYS A 49 3.59 -18.79 -11.91
C LYS A 49 2.69 -19.50 -10.89
N GLY A 50 2.98 -20.76 -10.59
CA GLY A 50 2.24 -21.51 -9.56
C GLY A 50 2.39 -20.94 -8.17
N ALA A 51 3.58 -20.45 -7.80
CA ALA A 51 3.82 -19.74 -6.54
C ALA A 51 3.03 -18.43 -6.47
N CYS A 52 2.97 -17.69 -7.56
CA CYS A 52 2.17 -16.47 -7.69
C CYS A 52 0.67 -16.74 -7.47
N ASP A 53 0.13 -17.77 -8.09
CA ASP A 53 -1.26 -18.18 -7.93
C ASP A 53 -1.58 -18.55 -6.47
N ARG A 54 -0.65 -19.23 -5.78
CA ARG A 54 -0.80 -19.53 -4.34
C ARG A 54 -0.81 -18.27 -3.46
N LEU A 55 0.01 -17.27 -3.78
CA LEU A 55 -0.03 -15.98 -3.09
C LEU A 55 -1.38 -15.29 -3.27
N LYS A 56 -1.88 -15.24 -4.50
CA LYS A 56 -3.19 -14.64 -4.81
C LYS A 56 -4.32 -15.33 -4.07
N GLN A 57 -4.27 -16.66 -3.93
CA GLN A 57 -5.30 -17.42 -3.21
C GLN A 57 -5.46 -16.97 -1.76
N ARG A 58 -4.41 -16.49 -1.11
CA ARG A 58 -4.47 -15.95 0.26
C ARG A 58 -5.35 -14.71 0.38
N LEU A 59 -5.56 -13.99 -0.71
CA LEU A 59 -6.39 -12.78 -0.76
C LEU A 59 -7.79 -13.02 -1.31
N THR A 60 -8.11 -14.21 -1.81
CA THR A 60 -9.38 -14.50 -2.52
C THR A 60 -10.61 -14.15 -1.69
N PHE A 61 -10.61 -14.42 -0.38
CA PHE A 61 -11.73 -14.12 0.51
C PHE A 61 -12.02 -12.62 0.66
N ALA A 62 -11.01 -11.77 0.41
CA ALA A 62 -11.09 -10.32 0.52
C ALA A 62 -11.34 -9.64 -0.83
N SER A 63 -11.42 -10.39 -1.92
CA SER A 63 -11.54 -9.86 -3.29
C SER A 63 -12.80 -9.01 -3.46
N LEU A 64 -12.63 -7.86 -4.11
CA LEU A 64 -13.70 -6.96 -4.55
C LEU A 64 -13.81 -6.94 -6.08
N GLY A 65 -13.02 -7.78 -6.77
CA GLY A 65 -12.97 -7.83 -8.22
C GLY A 65 -12.12 -6.73 -8.84
N THR A 66 -12.26 -6.56 -10.15
CA THR A 66 -11.51 -5.56 -10.92
C THR A 66 -12.21 -4.21 -10.89
N ARG A 67 -11.45 -3.16 -10.59
CA ARG A 67 -11.95 -1.77 -10.56
C ARG A 67 -10.93 -0.85 -11.21
N THR A 68 -11.40 0.26 -11.79
CA THR A 68 -10.50 1.30 -12.29
C THR A 68 -10.02 2.14 -11.12
N ARG A 69 -8.70 2.18 -10.91
CA ARG A 69 -8.05 2.93 -9.82
C ARG A 69 -6.79 3.63 -10.33
N GLU A 70 -6.45 4.75 -9.70
CA GLU A 70 -5.12 5.33 -9.81
C GLU A 70 -4.12 4.40 -9.14
N CYS A 71 -3.02 4.09 -9.81
CA CYS A 71 -1.96 3.22 -9.29
C CYS A 71 -0.60 3.86 -9.46
N THR A 72 0.32 3.52 -8.56
CA THR A 72 1.74 3.80 -8.74
C THR A 72 2.28 2.95 -9.90
N VAL A 73 3.11 3.56 -10.72
CA VAL A 73 3.85 2.88 -11.79
C VAL A 73 5.24 3.50 -11.87
N ALA A 74 6.28 2.66 -11.89
CA ALA A 74 7.64 3.11 -12.12
C ALA A 74 7.71 3.92 -13.43
N TYR A 75 8.40 5.06 -13.38
CA TYR A 75 8.68 5.93 -14.53
C TYR A 75 7.50 6.62 -15.22
N ALA A 76 6.29 6.53 -14.71
CA ALA A 76 5.14 7.21 -15.29
C ALA A 76 5.02 8.64 -14.79
N LYS A 77 4.88 9.61 -15.73
CA LYS A 77 4.71 11.04 -15.44
C LYS A 77 3.24 11.49 -15.44
N GLU A 78 2.32 10.60 -15.81
CA GLU A 78 0.89 10.90 -15.98
C GLU A 78 0.03 10.11 -15.00
N SER A 79 -1.25 10.50 -14.84
CA SER A 79 -2.21 9.75 -14.07
C SER A 79 -2.33 8.31 -14.57
N ASN A 80 -2.17 7.37 -13.68
CA ASN A 80 -2.09 5.94 -13.96
C ASN A 80 -3.38 5.21 -13.58
N ARG A 81 -4.53 5.78 -13.96
CA ARG A 81 -5.81 5.10 -13.77
C ARG A 81 -5.93 3.94 -14.74
N ARG A 82 -6.14 2.75 -14.18
CA ARG A 82 -6.23 1.51 -14.95
C ARG A 82 -7.09 0.47 -14.21
N PRO A 83 -7.60 -0.56 -14.90
CA PRO A 83 -8.22 -1.70 -14.25
C PRO A 83 -7.20 -2.44 -13.41
N VAL A 84 -7.52 -2.65 -12.14
CA VAL A 84 -6.72 -3.43 -11.19
C VAL A 84 -7.64 -4.30 -10.35
N GLU A 85 -7.14 -5.44 -9.90
CA GLU A 85 -7.79 -6.23 -8.89
C GLU A 85 -7.62 -5.55 -7.54
N VAL A 86 -8.70 -5.43 -6.77
CA VAL A 86 -8.71 -4.78 -5.46
C VAL A 86 -9.26 -5.71 -4.40
N TRP A 87 -8.79 -5.51 -3.17
CA TRP A 87 -9.16 -6.30 -2.00
C TRP A 87 -9.58 -5.39 -0.85
N ARG A 88 -10.43 -5.92 0.04
CA ARG A 88 -10.85 -5.19 1.24
C ARG A 88 -9.68 -4.93 2.17
N PHE A 89 -9.61 -3.72 2.70
CA PHE A 89 -8.62 -3.29 3.68
C PHE A 89 -9.13 -3.40 5.13
N ASP A 90 -10.05 -4.31 5.39
CA ASP A 90 -10.53 -4.65 6.73
C ASP A 90 -9.46 -5.42 7.54
N PRO A 91 -9.64 -5.67 8.86
CA PRO A 91 -8.63 -6.37 9.64
C PRO A 91 -8.17 -7.71 9.05
N PRO A 92 -9.05 -8.63 8.58
CA PRO A 92 -8.59 -9.85 7.93
C PRO A 92 -7.82 -9.59 6.62
N GLY A 93 -8.26 -8.61 5.82
CA GLY A 93 -7.59 -8.21 4.59
C GLY A 93 -6.17 -7.67 4.84
N ARG A 94 -5.99 -6.85 5.87
CA ARG A 94 -4.66 -6.35 6.28
C ARG A 94 -3.76 -7.47 6.81
N GLU A 95 -4.29 -8.43 7.53
CA GLU A 95 -3.52 -9.58 7.97
C GLU A 95 -3.03 -10.42 6.78
N ALA A 96 -3.92 -10.72 5.83
CA ALA A 96 -3.55 -11.41 4.60
C ALA A 96 -2.54 -10.60 3.75
N LEU A 97 -2.65 -9.28 3.74
CA LEU A 97 -1.65 -8.42 3.07
C LEU A 97 -0.25 -8.60 3.67
N ARG A 98 -0.12 -8.71 5.00
CA ARG A 98 1.16 -9.01 5.64
C ARG A 98 1.74 -10.35 5.19
N ASP A 99 0.89 -11.36 4.99
CA ASP A 99 1.32 -12.68 4.52
C ASP A 99 1.86 -12.65 3.09
N VAL A 100 1.31 -11.79 2.22
CA VAL A 100 1.77 -11.67 0.83
C VAL A 100 2.86 -10.62 0.62
N MET A 101 3.11 -9.77 1.62
CA MET A 101 4.19 -8.78 1.66
C MET A 101 5.04 -8.91 2.93
N PRO A 102 5.70 -10.05 3.14
CA PRO A 102 6.39 -10.31 4.40
C PRO A 102 7.56 -9.34 4.69
N ASP A 103 8.13 -8.73 3.64
CA ASP A 103 9.23 -7.77 3.77
C ASP A 103 8.76 -6.33 4.05
N GLY A 104 7.45 -6.10 4.14
CA GLY A 104 6.86 -4.80 4.43
C GLY A 104 6.27 -4.09 3.22
N VAL A 105 5.77 -2.88 3.46
CA VAL A 105 4.97 -2.11 2.49
C VAL A 105 5.75 -1.65 1.25
N LEU A 106 7.07 -1.54 1.32
CA LEU A 106 7.90 -1.22 0.16
C LEU A 106 8.07 -2.40 -0.81
N GLY A 107 7.62 -3.59 -0.42
CA GLY A 107 7.80 -4.80 -1.21
C GLY A 107 9.22 -5.35 -1.13
N SER A 108 9.45 -6.46 -1.82
CA SER A 108 10.75 -7.11 -1.87
C SER A 108 11.53 -6.72 -3.10
N THR A 109 12.82 -6.38 -2.91
CA THR A 109 13.81 -6.25 -3.99
C THR A 109 14.54 -7.56 -4.27
N ALA A 110 14.34 -8.59 -3.45
CA ALA A 110 14.85 -9.93 -3.66
C ALA A 110 13.95 -10.69 -4.63
N TRP A 111 14.50 -11.08 -5.77
CA TRP A 111 13.77 -11.84 -6.77
C TRP A 111 13.74 -13.31 -6.36
N THR A 112 12.58 -13.73 -5.92
CA THR A 112 12.24 -15.12 -5.65
C THR A 112 11.39 -15.68 -6.79
N ASP A 113 10.80 -16.87 -6.64
CA ASP A 113 9.90 -17.43 -7.65
C ASP A 113 8.65 -16.55 -7.84
N ALA A 114 8.10 -16.01 -6.76
CA ALA A 114 6.99 -15.07 -6.78
C ALA A 114 7.12 -14.03 -5.66
N TRP A 115 6.71 -12.81 -5.94
CA TRP A 115 6.75 -11.70 -4.97
C TRP A 115 5.65 -10.67 -5.27
N THR A 116 5.51 -9.68 -4.41
CA THR A 116 4.56 -8.58 -4.55
C THR A 116 5.28 -7.23 -4.59
N GLU A 117 4.72 -6.29 -5.35
CA GLU A 117 5.25 -4.94 -5.56
C GLU A 117 4.12 -3.90 -5.56
N ASP A 118 4.51 -2.64 -5.47
CA ASP A 118 3.68 -1.47 -5.77
C ASP A 118 2.33 -1.50 -5.06
N LEU A 119 2.38 -1.54 -3.71
CA LEU A 119 1.18 -1.44 -2.88
C LEU A 119 0.48 -0.10 -3.07
N CYS A 120 -0.81 -0.15 -3.35
CA CYS A 120 -1.70 1.01 -3.37
C CYS A 120 -2.83 0.80 -2.36
N VAL A 121 -3.09 1.79 -1.53
CA VAL A 121 -4.20 1.78 -0.56
C VAL A 121 -5.16 2.92 -0.91
N TYR A 122 -6.44 2.64 -0.85
CA TYR A 122 -7.50 3.56 -1.28
C TYR A 122 -8.47 3.88 -0.16
N ARG A 123 -9.05 5.06 -0.26
CA ARG A 123 -10.17 5.52 0.54
C ARG A 123 -11.27 5.98 -0.42
N ARG A 124 -12.43 5.30 -0.41
CA ARG A 124 -13.57 5.61 -1.30
C ARG A 124 -13.17 5.67 -2.79
N GLY A 125 -12.29 4.76 -3.20
CA GLY A 125 -11.79 4.68 -4.57
C GLY A 125 -10.68 5.65 -4.95
N GLU A 126 -10.30 6.57 -4.06
CA GLU A 126 -9.20 7.52 -4.27
C GLU A 126 -7.90 7.03 -3.63
N LEU A 127 -6.78 7.21 -4.33
CA LEU A 127 -5.46 6.77 -3.86
C LEU A 127 -5.05 7.55 -2.62
N LEU A 128 -4.81 6.83 -1.53
CA LEU A 128 -4.42 7.37 -0.24
C LEU A 128 -2.94 7.14 0.07
N PHE A 129 -2.40 6.00 -0.36
CA PHE A 129 -1.01 5.63 -0.16
C PHE A 129 -0.53 4.80 -1.35
N GLY A 130 0.70 5.04 -1.78
CA GLY A 130 1.29 4.29 -2.86
C GLY A 130 2.79 4.08 -2.67
N THR A 131 3.27 2.91 -3.09
CA THR A 131 4.69 2.59 -3.14
C THR A 131 5.13 2.32 -4.57
N VAL A 132 6.39 2.61 -4.86
CA VAL A 132 7.08 2.17 -6.08
C VAL A 132 8.27 1.34 -5.63
N THR A 133 8.11 0.02 -5.65
CA THR A 133 9.06 -0.93 -5.05
C THR A 133 10.46 -0.80 -5.63
N HIS A 134 10.59 -0.73 -6.94
CA HIS A 134 11.90 -0.62 -7.60
C HIS A 134 12.65 0.68 -7.30
N GLU A 135 11.92 1.75 -7.02
CA GLU A 135 12.50 3.05 -6.70
C GLU A 135 12.65 3.26 -5.19
N GLN A 136 12.17 2.31 -4.38
CA GLN A 136 12.09 2.42 -2.92
C GLN A 136 11.44 3.76 -2.50
N TYR A 137 10.40 4.13 -3.22
CA TYR A 137 9.65 5.37 -3.05
C TYR A 137 8.26 5.08 -2.50
N ALA A 138 7.80 5.95 -1.63
CA ALA A 138 6.43 5.92 -1.13
C ALA A 138 5.91 7.34 -0.92
N PHE A 139 4.60 7.50 -0.97
CA PHE A 139 3.92 8.72 -0.58
C PHE A 139 2.57 8.39 0.07
N VAL A 140 2.10 9.31 0.88
CA VAL A 140 0.76 9.26 1.45
C VAL A 140 0.02 10.55 1.12
N ARG A 141 -1.26 10.43 0.76
CA ARG A 141 -2.11 11.56 0.39
C ARG A 141 -3.09 11.84 1.51
N LEU A 142 -2.77 12.81 2.33
CA LEU A 142 -3.51 13.17 3.54
C LEU A 142 -3.85 14.67 3.57
N THR A 143 -4.89 15.02 4.29
CA THR A 143 -5.12 16.42 4.68
C THR A 143 -4.05 16.86 5.67
N ASP A 144 -3.87 18.17 5.82
CA ASP A 144 -2.89 18.71 6.79
C ASP A 144 -3.18 18.25 8.23
N ALA A 145 -4.46 18.11 8.58
CA ALA A 145 -4.87 17.62 9.90
C ALA A 145 -4.55 16.13 10.11
N GLU A 146 -4.80 15.30 9.10
CA GLU A 146 -4.45 13.87 9.14
C GLU A 146 -2.92 13.67 9.18
N TRP A 147 -2.20 14.44 8.38
CA TRP A 147 -0.73 14.41 8.38
C TRP A 147 -0.15 14.77 9.74
N SER A 148 -0.64 15.84 10.37
CA SER A 148 -0.21 16.22 11.72
C SER A 148 -0.48 15.14 12.77
N LYS A 149 -1.61 14.43 12.67
CA LYS A 149 -1.90 13.29 13.54
C LYS A 149 -0.91 12.13 13.33
N TRP A 150 -0.60 11.83 12.08
CA TRP A 150 0.38 10.81 11.76
C TRP A 150 1.76 11.17 12.33
N GLU A 151 2.24 12.38 12.09
CA GLU A 151 3.54 12.83 12.61
C GLU A 151 3.63 12.73 14.13
N ALA A 152 2.56 13.14 14.85
CA ALA A 152 2.49 13.02 16.29
C ALA A 152 2.53 11.57 16.77
N GLN A 153 1.82 10.66 16.10
CA GLN A 153 1.81 9.24 16.41
C GLN A 153 3.18 8.61 16.15
N ALA A 154 3.78 8.88 15.00
CA ALA A 154 5.10 8.37 14.63
C ALA A 154 6.19 8.88 15.58
N ALA A 155 6.13 10.14 15.98
CA ALA A 155 7.05 10.71 16.97
C ALA A 155 6.89 10.07 18.36
N ALA A 156 5.66 9.78 18.79
CA ALA A 156 5.39 9.09 20.06
C ALA A 156 5.95 7.66 20.05
N ALA A 157 5.77 6.92 18.96
CA ALA A 157 6.30 5.56 18.78
C ALA A 157 7.84 5.55 18.86
N ARG A 158 8.51 6.52 18.23
CA ARG A 158 9.98 6.65 18.27
C ARG A 158 10.52 6.95 19.67
N ARG A 159 9.76 7.64 20.51
CA ARG A 159 10.18 7.92 21.92
C ARG A 159 9.98 6.73 22.85
N ALA A 160 9.14 5.77 22.47
CA ALA A 160 8.84 4.58 23.30
C ALA A 160 9.83 3.42 23.06
N THR A 161 10.67 3.50 22.02
CA THR A 161 11.75 2.54 21.70
C THR A 161 13.11 3.05 22.17
#